data_7216035ea7f7a240d9178fe37501e54d
#
_entry.id   7216035ea7f7a240d9178fe37501e54d
#
_cell.length_a   1.000
_cell.length_b   1.000
_cell.length_c   1.000
_cell.angle_alpha   90.00
_cell.angle_beta   90.00
_cell.angle_gamma   90.00
#
_symmetry.space_group_name_H-M   'P 1'
#
loop_
_entity.id
_entity.type
_entity.pdbx_description
1 polymer ?
#
loop_
_entity_poly.entity_id
_entity_poly.type
_entity_poly.pdbx_seq_one_letter_code
_entity_poly.pdbx_strand_id
1 'polypeptide(L)'
;MDSDDEKQVALPPIRIRSSEMKQSLMKDILLKLDELFKKQTLDKDVCVELVKHLRSKPEYKIMGEGEWQCIIGSNFGCSLSYDLELLTFFDFLSNGKSVLLFKSG
;
A
#
# COMPACT_ATOMS: atom_id res chain seq x y z
N MET A 1 3.20 28.45 -13.21
CA MET A 1 3.18 27.76 -12.88
C MET A 1 3.50 27.09 -12.32
N ASP A 2 3.94 27.16 -12.26
CA ASP A 2 4.19 26.50 -11.85
C ASP A 2 3.90 25.70 -10.80
N SER A 3 3.37 25.99 -10.17
CA SER A 3 2.75 25.22 -9.12
C SER A 3 2.46 23.80 -9.57
N ASP A 4 2.28 23.60 -10.79
CA ASP A 4 2.08 22.26 -11.33
C ASP A 4 3.29 21.39 -11.13
N ASP A 5 4.44 21.97 -11.22
CA ASP A 5 5.67 21.25 -11.00
C ASP A 5 5.77 20.76 -9.58
N GLU A 6 5.30 21.56 -8.67
CA GLU A 6 5.34 21.17 -7.27
C GLU A 6 4.42 20.03 -6.98
N LYS A 7 3.32 19.96 -7.71
CA LYS A 7 2.37 18.89 -7.53
C LYS A 7 2.86 17.58 -8.09
N GLN A 8 3.90 17.64 -8.88
CA GLN A 8 4.47 16.44 -9.40
C GLN A 8 5.36 15.81 -8.35
N VAL A 9 4.73 15.42 -7.26
CA VAL A 9 5.44 14.66 -6.26
C VAL A 9 5.81 13.35 -6.93
N ALA A 10 7.09 13.06 -6.96
CA ALA A 10 7.56 11.85 -7.57
C ALA A 10 7.07 10.67 -6.76
N LEU A 11 6.28 9.81 -7.38
CA LEU A 11 5.84 8.60 -6.74
C LEU A 11 6.99 7.61 -6.68
N PRO A 12 7.09 6.84 -5.60
CA PRO A 12 8.14 5.83 -5.53
C PRO A 12 7.94 4.79 -6.64
N PRO A 13 9.02 4.30 -7.24
CA PRO A 13 8.89 3.29 -8.27
C PRO A 13 8.37 1.99 -7.69
N ILE A 14 7.36 1.43 -8.33
CA ILE A 14 6.76 0.18 -7.91
C ILE A 14 6.52 -0.71 -9.11
N ARG A 15 6.28 -1.97 -8.81
CA ARG A 15 5.84 -2.94 -9.80
C ARG A 15 4.55 -3.54 -9.31
N ILE A 16 3.46 -3.23 -9.99
CA ILE A 16 2.14 -3.72 -9.60
C ILE A 16 1.99 -5.16 -10.09
N ARG A 17 1.63 -6.04 -9.16
CA ARG A 17 1.35 -7.43 -9.49
C ARG A 17 -0.13 -7.66 -9.63
N SER A 18 -0.92 -6.97 -8.82
CA SER A 18 -2.37 -7.06 -8.89
C SER A 18 -2.94 -5.85 -8.19
N SER A 19 -3.95 -5.21 -8.77
CA SER A 19 -4.56 -4.07 -8.12
C SER A 19 -5.97 -3.89 -8.61
N GLU A 20 -6.89 -3.73 -7.66
CA GLU A 20 -8.27 -3.37 -7.96
C GLU A 20 -8.58 -2.00 -7.42
N MET A 21 -7.57 -1.26 -7.02
CA MET A 21 -7.74 0.05 -6.44
C MET A 21 -7.59 1.14 -7.49
N LYS A 22 -8.33 2.22 -7.31
CA LYS A 22 -8.23 3.38 -8.18
C LYS A 22 -6.85 3.99 -8.07
N GLN A 23 -6.39 4.60 -9.14
CA GLN A 23 -5.07 5.21 -9.16
C GLN A 23 -4.92 6.29 -8.10
N SER A 24 -5.98 7.07 -7.86
CA SER A 24 -5.91 8.13 -6.85
C SER A 24 -5.67 7.56 -5.46
N LEU A 25 -6.29 6.43 -5.16
CA LEU A 25 -6.09 5.77 -3.87
C LEU A 25 -4.72 5.13 -3.80
N MET A 26 -4.26 4.55 -4.89
CA MET A 26 -2.92 3.99 -4.95
C MET A 26 -1.87 5.06 -4.72
N LYS A 27 -2.05 6.24 -5.31
CA LYS A 27 -1.11 7.34 -5.08
C LYS A 27 -1.00 7.69 -3.61
N ASP A 28 -2.15 7.80 -2.94
CA ASP A 28 -2.17 8.11 -1.52
C ASP A 28 -1.43 7.04 -0.72
N ILE A 29 -1.68 5.79 -1.02
CA ILE A 29 -1.02 4.68 -0.33
C ILE A 29 0.48 4.71 -0.57
N LEU A 30 0.89 4.94 -1.80
CA LEU A 30 2.32 4.94 -2.14
C LEU A 30 3.06 6.07 -1.45
N LEU A 31 2.46 7.24 -1.39
CA LEU A 31 3.09 8.37 -0.70
C LEU A 31 3.20 8.10 0.79
N LYS A 32 2.15 7.51 1.36
CA LYS A 32 2.18 7.19 2.78
C LYS A 32 3.22 6.12 3.09
N LEU A 33 3.31 5.10 2.24
CA LEU A 33 4.31 4.05 2.41
C LEU A 33 5.73 4.59 2.29
N ASP A 34 5.96 5.47 1.32
CA ASP A 34 7.28 6.07 1.17
C ASP A 34 7.69 6.80 2.44
N GLU A 35 6.76 7.55 3.01
CA GLU A 35 7.00 8.25 4.26
C GLU A 35 7.27 7.27 5.40
N LEU A 36 6.46 6.22 5.50
CA LEU A 36 6.58 5.25 6.59
C LEU A 36 7.87 4.45 6.50
N PHE A 37 8.29 4.07 5.30
CA PHE A 37 9.54 3.33 5.15
C PHE A 37 10.74 4.18 5.57
N LYS A 38 10.62 5.49 5.47
CA LYS A 38 11.69 6.37 5.92
C LYS A 38 11.70 6.57 7.42
N LYS A 39 10.54 6.47 8.05
CA LYS A 39 10.41 6.71 9.50
C LYS A 39 10.58 5.45 10.32
N GLN A 40 10.04 4.35 9.84
CA GLN A 40 10.00 3.11 10.62
C GLN A 40 11.06 2.14 10.13
N THR A 41 11.64 1.41 11.05
CA THR A 41 12.65 0.43 10.70
C THR A 41 12.07 -0.98 10.56
N LEU A 42 10.92 -1.24 11.17
CA LEU A 42 10.32 -2.57 11.14
C LEU A 42 9.12 -2.59 10.21
N ASP A 43 9.03 -3.63 9.40
CA ASP A 43 7.92 -3.78 8.47
C ASP A 43 6.57 -3.83 9.19
N LYS A 44 6.53 -4.47 10.36
CA LYS A 44 5.27 -4.56 11.09
C LYS A 44 4.78 -3.18 11.53
N ASP A 45 5.70 -2.28 11.85
CA ASP A 45 5.33 -0.93 12.25
C ASP A 45 4.78 -0.15 11.06
N VAL A 46 5.37 -0.35 9.89
CA VAL A 46 4.86 0.25 8.67
C VAL A 46 3.43 -0.25 8.41
N CYS A 47 3.21 -1.54 8.57
CA CYS A 47 1.88 -2.12 8.37
C CYS A 47 0.87 -1.51 9.31
N VAL A 48 1.21 -1.40 10.59
CA VAL A 48 0.30 -0.86 11.59
C VAL A 48 -0.09 0.57 11.24
N GLU A 49 0.90 1.38 10.91
CA GLU A 49 0.63 2.79 10.60
C GLU A 49 -0.15 2.94 9.30
N LEU A 50 0.13 2.11 8.32
CA LEU A 50 -0.61 2.16 7.07
C LEU A 50 -2.07 1.77 7.30
N VAL A 51 -2.33 0.74 8.07
CA VAL A 51 -3.70 0.32 8.38
C VAL A 51 -4.44 1.43 9.10
N LYS A 52 -3.79 2.11 10.05
CA LYS A 52 -4.39 3.26 10.72
C LYS A 52 -4.78 4.35 9.72
N HIS A 53 -3.89 4.62 8.79
CA HIS A 53 -4.14 5.62 7.76
C HIS A 53 -5.37 5.25 6.91
N LEU A 54 -5.47 3.99 6.53
CA LEU A 54 -6.59 3.53 5.72
C LEU A 54 -7.89 3.60 6.50
N ARG A 55 -7.85 3.25 7.78
CA ARG A 55 -9.06 3.29 8.61
C ARG A 55 -9.54 4.71 8.86
N SER A 56 -8.64 5.68 8.79
CA SER A 56 -9.01 7.06 9.08
C SER A 56 -9.71 7.75 7.91
N LYS A 57 -9.70 7.15 6.73
CA LYS A 57 -10.26 7.77 5.52
C LYS A 57 -11.51 7.05 5.07
N PRO A 58 -12.61 7.79 4.88
CA PRO A 58 -13.88 7.14 4.49
C PRO A 58 -13.83 6.46 3.14
N GLU A 59 -13.03 6.97 2.19
CA GLU A 59 -12.97 6.37 0.87
C GLU A 59 -12.44 4.95 0.88
N TYR A 60 -11.68 4.58 1.91
CA TYR A 60 -11.20 3.21 2.04
C TYR A 60 -12.19 2.32 2.79
N LYS A 61 -13.10 2.91 3.53
CA LYS A 61 -14.05 2.11 4.30
C LYS A 61 -15.11 1.45 3.45
N ILE A 62 -15.38 2.03 2.29
CA ILE A 62 -16.43 1.50 1.42
C ILE A 62 -15.89 0.44 0.45
N MET A 63 -14.61 0.12 0.53
CA MET A 63 -14.01 -0.86 -0.35
C MET A 63 -14.05 -2.24 0.30
N GLY A 64 -14.97 -3.08 -0.19
CA GLY A 64 -15.07 -4.44 0.31
C GLY A 64 -15.55 -4.50 1.76
N GLU A 65 -15.58 -5.69 2.31
CA GLU A 65 -16.03 -5.91 3.68
C GLU A 65 -14.89 -6.36 4.55
N GLY A 66 -15.03 -6.13 5.85
CA GLY A 66 -14.04 -6.56 6.81
C GLY A 66 -13.06 -5.46 7.15
N GLU A 67 -12.00 -5.86 7.81
CA GLU A 67 -10.98 -4.94 8.29
C GLU A 67 -9.77 -4.94 7.37
N TRP A 68 -9.16 -3.79 7.24
CA TRP A 68 -7.94 -3.67 6.44
C TRP A 68 -6.81 -4.48 7.07
N GLN A 69 -6.09 -5.20 6.23
CA GLN A 69 -4.91 -5.95 6.63
C GLN A 69 -3.78 -5.60 5.68
N CYS A 70 -2.57 -5.59 6.21
CA CYS A 70 -1.39 -5.25 5.44
C CYS A 70 -0.28 -6.25 5.77
N ILE A 71 0.38 -6.76 4.75
CA ILE A 71 1.54 -7.61 4.92
C ILE A 71 2.66 -7.01 4.10
N ILE A 72 3.82 -6.85 4.74
CA ILE A 72 5.01 -6.34 4.07
C ILE A 72 6.16 -7.28 4.35
N GLY A 73 6.92 -7.60 3.33
CA GLY A 73 8.08 -8.48 3.49
C GLY A 73 8.79 -8.66 2.18
N SER A 74 9.79 -9.53 2.20
CA SER A 74 10.57 -9.86 1.02
C SER A 74 10.24 -11.28 0.60
N ASN A 75 10.19 -11.50 -0.72
CA ASN A 75 10.08 -12.85 -1.26
C ASN A 75 8.86 -13.63 -0.79
N PHE A 76 7.72 -12.97 -0.74
CA PHE A 76 6.48 -13.70 -0.50
C PHE A 76 6.29 -14.76 -1.57
N GLY A 77 6.60 -14.41 -2.77
CA GLY A 77 6.54 -15.30 -3.88
C GLY A 77 5.18 -15.93 -4.06
N CYS A 78 5.25 -17.13 -4.48
CA CYS A 78 4.08 -17.91 -4.83
C CYS A 78 3.47 -18.62 -3.65
N SER A 79 3.96 -18.39 -2.46
CA SER A 79 3.41 -19.04 -1.27
C SER A 79 2.16 -18.34 -0.75
N LEU A 80 1.73 -17.28 -1.41
CA LEU A 80 0.52 -16.59 -0.99
C LEU A 80 -0.71 -17.44 -1.22
N SER A 81 -1.61 -17.37 -0.26
CA SER A 81 -2.87 -18.07 -0.37
C SER A 81 -3.73 -17.41 -1.44
N TYR A 82 -4.36 -18.22 -2.27
CA TYR A 82 -5.28 -17.72 -3.29
C TYR A 82 -6.68 -17.45 -2.72
N ASP A 83 -6.87 -17.77 -1.46
CA ASP A 83 -8.17 -17.57 -0.82
C ASP A 83 -8.38 -16.15 -0.35
N LEU A 84 -7.33 -15.31 -0.41
CA LEU A 84 -7.44 -13.92 0.03
C LEU A 84 -7.96 -13.06 -1.11
N GLU A 85 -8.90 -12.18 -0.77
CA GLU A 85 -9.37 -11.18 -1.72
C GLU A 85 -8.39 -10.02 -1.68
N LEU A 86 -7.41 -10.07 -2.56
CA LEU A 86 -6.38 -9.05 -2.62
C LEU A 86 -6.91 -7.79 -3.27
N LEU A 87 -6.80 -6.67 -2.58
CA LEU A 87 -7.17 -5.39 -3.16
C LEU A 87 -6.01 -4.79 -3.90
N THR A 88 -4.79 -5.00 -3.41
CA THR A 88 -3.62 -4.60 -4.18
C THR A 88 -2.40 -5.38 -3.69
N PHE A 89 -1.51 -5.67 -4.63
CA PHE A 89 -0.26 -6.37 -4.36
C PHE A 89 0.79 -5.77 -5.28
N PHE A 90 1.82 -5.20 -4.70
CA PHE A 90 2.85 -4.54 -5.48
C PHE A 90 4.19 -4.62 -4.76
N ASP A 91 5.26 -4.41 -5.54
CA ASP A 91 6.61 -4.38 -5.00
C ASP A 91 7.14 -2.96 -4.99
N PHE A 92 7.76 -2.57 -3.89
CA PHE A 92 8.52 -1.33 -3.80
C PHE A 92 9.91 -1.59 -4.36
N LEU A 93 10.25 -0.93 -5.46
CA LEU A 93 11.51 -1.22 -6.12
C LEU A 93 12.71 -0.62 -5.39
N SER A 94 12.49 0.43 -4.62
CA SER A 94 13.59 1.09 -3.93
C SER A 94 14.15 0.26 -2.77
N ASN A 95 13.33 -0.60 -2.15
CA ASN A 95 13.81 -1.43 -1.05
C ASN A 95 13.57 -2.92 -1.27
N GLY A 96 12.98 -3.28 -2.40
CA GLY A 96 12.75 -4.68 -2.73
C GLY A 96 11.68 -5.35 -1.91
N LYS A 97 10.83 -4.59 -1.25
CA LYS A 97 9.80 -5.17 -0.39
C LYS A 97 8.47 -5.25 -1.11
N SER A 98 7.73 -6.31 -0.81
CA SER A 98 6.40 -6.51 -1.37
C SER A 98 5.36 -6.08 -0.36
N VAL A 99 4.30 -5.44 -0.85
CA VAL A 99 3.22 -4.93 -0.02
C VAL A 99 1.92 -5.54 -0.48
N LEU A 100 1.20 -6.10 0.47
CA LEU A 100 -0.06 -6.77 0.22
C LEU A 100 -1.13 -6.11 1.06
N LEU A 101 -2.19 -5.64 0.42
CA LEU A 101 -3.31 -5.03 1.12
C LEU A 101 -4.58 -5.79 0.79
N PHE A 102 -5.35 -6.13 1.82
CA PHE A 102 -6.59 -6.86 1.65
C PHE A 102 -7.51 -6.57 2.83
N LYS A 103 -8.75 -6.99 2.70
CA LYS A 103 -9.71 -6.91 3.79
C LYS A 103 -10.13 -8.31 4.18
N SER A 104 -10.25 -8.53 5.48
CA SER A 104 -10.74 -9.79 5.99
C SER A 104 -11.76 -9.51 7.09
N GLY A 105 -12.78 -10.32 7.13
CA GLY A 105 -13.82 -10.03 8.10
C GLY A 105 -14.31 -11.25 8.83
#